data_cd5562273587045cd2f1ac8a473e73b8
#
_entry.id   cd5562273587045cd2f1ac8a473e73b8
#
_cell.length_a   1.000
_cell.length_b   1.000
_cell.length_c   1.000
_cell.angle_alpha   90.00
_cell.angle_beta   90.00
_cell.angle_gamma   90.00
#
_symmetry.space_group_name_H-M   'P 1'
#
loop_
_entity.id
_entity.type
_entity.pdbx_description
1 polymer ?
#
loop_
_entity_poly.entity_id
_entity_poly.type
_entity_poly.pdbx_seq_one_letter_code
_entity_poly.pdbx_strand_id
1 'polypeptide(L)'
;DEVDEEVEQEALPLKPVERKSSSSSTGVSVKGVGDVWVKLARCCMPVPGDQIIGFITRNQGVSVHRTDCQNMIDLKNKQPERVVEVEWTSTKGLFMVKIQVEALDRRNLLSDVTRVLSDHGVNIISGTIATGSDRVATSQFSFEMADPQHLNTLLAAVRKIDGVFDVYRLTGAKESAEPRMRKMK
;
A
#
# COMPACT_ATOMS: atom_id res chain seq x y z
N ASP A 1 0.67 0.34 74.01
CA ASP A 1 -0.42 -0.40 73.43
C ASP A 1 -0.52 0.08 71.98
N GLU A 2 0.20 -0.62 71.06
CA GLU A 2 0.21 -0.40 69.65
C GLU A 2 -0.93 -1.22 69.06
N VAL A 3 -1.81 -0.57 68.33
CA VAL A 3 -2.87 -1.21 67.58
C VAL A 3 -2.43 -1.11 66.08
N ASP A 4 -2.00 -2.26 65.56
CA ASP A 4 -1.77 -2.48 64.14
C ASP A 4 -3.14 -2.48 63.42
N GLU A 5 -3.39 -1.43 62.61
CA GLU A 5 -4.48 -1.44 61.65
C GLU A 5 -3.98 -2.10 60.36
N GLU A 6 -4.32 -3.36 60.16
CA GLU A 6 -4.19 -4.06 58.89
C GLU A 6 -5.16 -3.43 57.86
N VAL A 7 -4.66 -2.69 56.92
CA VAL A 7 -5.43 -2.20 55.77
C VAL A 7 -5.55 -3.35 54.77
N GLU A 8 -6.69 -4.03 54.82
CA GLU A 8 -7.10 -5.00 53.83
C GLU A 8 -7.30 -4.30 52.49
N GLN A 9 -6.35 -4.44 51.59
CA GLN A 9 -6.48 -3.96 50.18
C GLN A 9 -7.41 -4.91 49.45
N GLU A 10 -8.64 -4.47 49.31
CA GLU A 10 -9.66 -5.10 48.48
C GLU A 10 -9.23 -5.06 47.03
N ALA A 11 -8.72 -6.18 46.48
CA ALA A 11 -8.35 -6.34 45.10
C ALA A 11 -9.62 -6.28 44.22
N LEU A 12 -9.80 -5.18 43.51
CA LEU A 12 -10.85 -5.04 42.51
C LEU A 12 -10.70 -6.13 41.44
N PRO A 13 -11.77 -6.87 41.10
CA PRO A 13 -11.71 -7.89 40.08
C PRO A 13 -11.45 -7.23 38.72
N LEU A 14 -10.27 -7.47 38.19
CA LEU A 14 -9.92 -7.11 36.80
C LEU A 14 -10.87 -7.90 35.90
N LYS A 15 -11.88 -7.22 35.34
CA LYS A 15 -12.68 -7.78 34.25
C LYS A 15 -11.75 -8.11 33.11
N PRO A 16 -11.82 -9.32 32.50
CA PRO A 16 -11.07 -9.62 31.31
C PRO A 16 -11.48 -8.59 30.26
N VAL A 17 -10.54 -7.78 29.82
CA VAL A 17 -10.72 -6.93 28.64
C VAL A 17 -10.80 -7.92 27.49
N GLU A 18 -12.00 -8.24 27.06
CA GLU A 18 -12.22 -8.84 25.76
C GLU A 18 -11.57 -7.89 24.74
N ARG A 19 -10.37 -8.23 24.31
CA ARG A 19 -9.78 -7.62 23.12
C ARG A 19 -10.72 -7.99 21.98
N LYS A 20 -11.66 -7.09 21.68
CA LYS A 20 -12.36 -7.12 20.41
C LYS A 20 -11.26 -7.20 19.38
N SER A 21 -11.12 -8.39 18.76
CA SER A 21 -10.33 -8.56 17.58
C SER A 21 -10.89 -7.56 16.57
N SER A 22 -10.23 -6.41 16.44
CA SER A 22 -10.45 -5.55 15.30
C SER A 22 -9.99 -6.39 14.12
N SER A 23 -10.92 -7.12 13.51
CA SER A 23 -10.75 -7.63 12.18
C SER A 23 -10.42 -6.39 11.35
N SER A 24 -9.14 -6.16 11.11
CA SER A 24 -8.73 -5.16 10.13
C SER A 24 -9.35 -5.62 8.84
N SER A 25 -10.42 -4.94 8.44
CA SER A 25 -11.19 -5.27 7.23
C SER A 25 -10.35 -4.90 6.02
N THR A 26 -9.30 -5.66 5.78
CA THR A 26 -8.47 -5.53 4.56
C THR A 26 -9.24 -5.93 3.32
N GLY A 27 -10.49 -6.41 3.49
CA GLY A 27 -11.33 -6.85 2.39
C GLY A 27 -10.77 -8.07 1.66
N VAL A 28 -10.00 -8.92 2.34
CA VAL A 28 -9.42 -10.15 1.81
C VAL A 28 -9.74 -11.31 2.73
N SER A 29 -10.18 -12.44 2.17
CA SER A 29 -10.33 -13.72 2.87
C SER A 29 -9.28 -14.73 2.42
N VAL A 30 -8.92 -15.64 3.35
CA VAL A 30 -8.02 -16.76 3.09
C VAL A 30 -8.87 -18.02 2.87
N LYS A 31 -8.69 -18.69 1.75
CA LYS A 31 -9.45 -19.90 1.46
C LYS A 31 -9.10 -21.03 2.45
N GLY A 32 -10.12 -21.61 3.05
CA GLY A 32 -9.98 -22.78 3.92
C GLY A 32 -9.47 -22.50 5.33
N VAL A 33 -9.30 -21.25 5.71
CA VAL A 33 -8.88 -20.84 7.07
C VAL A 33 -9.85 -19.77 7.59
N GLY A 34 -10.35 -19.97 8.81
CA GLY A 34 -11.21 -18.98 9.48
C GLY A 34 -10.46 -17.69 9.79
N ASP A 35 -10.93 -16.92 10.77
CA ASP A 35 -10.39 -15.60 11.14
C ASP A 35 -8.87 -15.61 11.33
N VAL A 36 -8.16 -15.24 10.27
CA VAL A 36 -6.71 -15.06 10.26
C VAL A 36 -6.40 -13.59 10.07
N TRP A 37 -5.41 -13.10 10.80
CA TRP A 37 -4.90 -11.76 10.59
C TRP A 37 -4.32 -11.64 9.16
N VAL A 38 -4.89 -10.74 8.37
CA VAL A 38 -4.48 -10.48 6.98
C VAL A 38 -3.90 -9.07 6.87
N LYS A 39 -2.76 -8.96 6.19
CA LYS A 39 -2.07 -7.69 5.95
C LYS A 39 -1.71 -7.56 4.47
N LEU A 40 -2.04 -6.42 3.88
CA LEU A 40 -1.58 -6.09 2.53
C LEU A 40 -0.08 -5.74 2.53
N ALA A 41 0.68 -6.35 1.63
CA ALA A 41 2.10 -6.14 1.54
C ALA A 41 2.46 -4.74 1.03
N ARG A 42 3.40 -4.07 1.69
CA ARG A 42 3.85 -2.73 1.31
C ARG A 42 4.73 -2.70 0.07
N CYS A 43 5.37 -3.82 -0.27
CA CYS A 43 6.28 -3.90 -1.42
C CYS A 43 5.55 -3.82 -2.77
N CYS A 44 4.29 -4.23 -2.85
CA CYS A 44 3.50 -4.24 -4.08
C CYS A 44 2.14 -3.55 -3.96
N MET A 45 1.74 -3.21 -2.74
CA MET A 45 0.51 -2.45 -2.44
C MET A 45 -0.70 -2.93 -3.25
N PRO A 46 -1.18 -4.18 -3.02
CA PRO A 46 -2.30 -4.73 -3.76
C PRO A 46 -3.58 -3.94 -3.50
N VAL A 47 -4.39 -3.78 -4.53
CA VAL A 47 -5.71 -3.15 -4.44
C VAL A 47 -6.77 -4.08 -5.05
N PRO A 48 -8.05 -3.94 -4.69
CA PRO A 48 -9.13 -4.68 -5.33
C PRO A 48 -9.08 -4.60 -6.86
N GLY A 49 -9.15 -5.77 -7.50
CA GLY A 49 -8.94 -5.92 -8.95
C GLY A 49 -7.57 -6.48 -9.33
N ASP A 50 -6.57 -6.39 -8.45
CA ASP A 50 -5.30 -7.09 -8.66
C ASP A 50 -5.44 -8.60 -8.40
N GLN A 51 -4.69 -9.41 -9.13
CA GLN A 51 -4.51 -10.82 -8.79
C GLN A 51 -3.60 -10.93 -7.56
N ILE A 52 -4.09 -11.61 -6.54
CA ILE A 52 -3.43 -11.67 -5.23
C ILE A 52 -3.12 -13.10 -4.80
N ILE A 53 -2.13 -13.22 -3.92
CA ILE A 53 -1.69 -14.47 -3.33
C ILE A 53 -1.23 -14.19 -1.89
N GLY A 54 -1.51 -15.11 -0.98
CA GLY A 54 -1.13 -14.99 0.43
C GLY A 54 0.14 -15.76 0.75
N PHE A 55 0.88 -15.26 1.72
CA PHE A 55 2.03 -15.93 2.30
C PHE A 55 1.91 -15.95 3.83
N ILE A 56 1.95 -17.13 4.42
CA ILE A 56 1.88 -17.30 5.87
C ILE A 56 3.19 -16.82 6.50
N THR A 57 3.10 -15.77 7.30
CA THR A 57 4.26 -15.25 8.05
C THR A 57 4.39 -15.97 9.40
N ARG A 58 5.58 -15.99 9.99
CA ARG A 58 5.82 -16.73 11.25
C ARG A 58 5.04 -16.18 12.44
N ASN A 59 4.83 -14.86 12.51
CA ASN A 59 4.26 -14.19 13.69
C ASN A 59 3.17 -13.14 13.37
N GLN A 60 2.81 -12.92 12.12
CA GLN A 60 1.94 -11.81 11.71
C GLN A 60 0.76 -12.23 10.82
N GLY A 61 0.38 -13.50 10.84
CA GLY A 61 -0.72 -14.00 10.01
C GLY A 61 -0.33 -14.11 8.53
N VAL A 62 -1.23 -13.73 7.63
CA VAL A 62 -1.04 -13.84 6.18
C VAL A 62 -0.69 -12.47 5.57
N SER A 63 0.43 -12.40 4.87
CA SER A 63 0.79 -11.25 4.05
C SER A 63 0.29 -11.46 2.63
N VAL A 64 -0.53 -10.54 2.13
CA VAL A 64 -1.13 -10.60 0.80
C VAL A 64 -0.32 -9.76 -0.17
N HIS A 65 0.13 -10.40 -1.23
CA HIS A 65 0.91 -9.80 -2.31
C HIS A 65 0.17 -9.90 -3.64
N ARG A 66 0.58 -9.09 -4.60
CA ARG A 66 0.23 -9.32 -6.01
C ARG A 66 0.99 -10.53 -6.51
N THR A 67 0.38 -11.26 -7.45
CA THR A 67 1.00 -12.46 -8.05
C THR A 67 2.27 -12.15 -8.85
N ASP A 68 2.41 -10.93 -9.36
CA ASP A 68 3.56 -10.44 -10.12
C ASP A 68 4.63 -9.74 -9.25
N CYS A 69 4.48 -9.75 -7.94
CA CYS A 69 5.45 -9.18 -7.01
C CYS A 69 6.72 -10.02 -6.95
N GLN A 70 7.88 -9.40 -7.20
CA GLN A 70 9.16 -10.10 -7.19
C GLN A 70 9.44 -10.76 -5.83
N ASN A 71 9.18 -10.05 -4.73
CA ASN A 71 9.35 -10.60 -3.39
C ASN A 71 8.48 -11.84 -3.17
N MET A 72 7.26 -11.86 -3.72
CA MET A 72 6.38 -13.01 -3.60
C MET A 72 6.85 -14.19 -4.45
N ILE A 73 7.34 -13.92 -5.65
CA ILE A 73 7.93 -14.95 -6.53
C ILE A 73 9.10 -15.63 -5.82
N ASP A 74 9.99 -14.85 -5.22
CA ASP A 74 11.14 -15.36 -4.48
C ASP A 74 10.73 -16.16 -3.23
N LEU A 75 9.72 -15.70 -2.49
CA LEU A 75 9.17 -16.42 -1.33
C LEU A 75 8.51 -17.73 -1.74
N LYS A 76 7.73 -17.74 -2.82
CA LYS A 76 7.09 -18.93 -3.35
C LYS A 76 8.11 -19.99 -3.78
N ASN A 77 9.21 -19.57 -4.38
CA ASN A 77 10.27 -20.48 -4.81
C ASN A 77 11.03 -21.09 -3.62
N LYS A 78 11.20 -20.32 -2.52
CA LYS A 78 11.95 -20.77 -1.34
C LYS A 78 11.12 -21.57 -0.35
N GLN A 79 9.82 -21.25 -0.20
CA GLN A 79 8.91 -21.81 0.81
C GLN A 79 7.50 -21.96 0.24
N PRO A 80 7.31 -22.86 -0.76
CA PRO A 80 6.02 -23.02 -1.43
C PRO A 80 4.90 -23.51 -0.48
N GLU A 81 5.27 -24.22 0.58
CA GLU A 81 4.33 -24.74 1.59
C GLU A 81 3.64 -23.66 2.43
N ARG A 82 4.14 -22.43 2.39
CA ARG A 82 3.57 -21.28 3.11
C ARG A 82 2.70 -20.40 2.23
N VAL A 83 2.53 -20.75 0.98
CA VAL A 83 1.67 -20.06 0.03
C VAL A 83 0.23 -20.49 0.23
N VAL A 84 -0.68 -19.54 0.29
CA VAL A 84 -2.12 -19.78 0.45
C VAL A 84 -2.91 -18.97 -0.58
N GLU A 85 -4.03 -19.54 -1.00
CA GLU A 85 -4.96 -18.83 -1.86
C GLU A 85 -5.76 -17.80 -1.05
N VAL A 86 -5.89 -16.62 -1.61
CA VAL A 86 -6.66 -15.52 -1.04
C VAL A 86 -7.53 -14.89 -2.11
N GLU A 87 -8.62 -14.26 -1.69
CA GLU A 87 -9.53 -13.57 -2.60
C GLU A 87 -10.05 -12.27 -1.99
N TRP A 88 -10.37 -11.31 -2.85
CA TRP A 88 -11.01 -10.08 -2.44
C TRP A 88 -12.46 -10.34 -2.04
N THR A 89 -12.84 -9.93 -0.83
CA THR A 89 -14.22 -10.01 -0.32
C THR A 89 -14.89 -8.66 -0.25
N SER A 90 -14.11 -7.58 -0.27
CA SER A 90 -14.61 -6.21 -0.26
C SER A 90 -13.72 -5.30 -1.08
N THR A 91 -14.33 -4.37 -1.77
CA THR A 91 -13.66 -3.27 -2.47
C THR A 91 -13.63 -1.99 -1.65
N LYS A 92 -14.26 -2.00 -0.47
CA LYS A 92 -14.33 -0.85 0.43
C LYS A 92 -13.14 -0.87 1.41
N GLY A 93 -12.48 0.24 1.55
CA GLY A 93 -11.33 0.39 2.45
C GLY A 93 -10.42 1.51 2.00
N LEU A 94 -9.36 1.78 2.77
CA LEU A 94 -8.29 2.69 2.36
C LEU A 94 -7.14 1.85 1.80
N PHE A 95 -6.77 2.11 0.57
CA PHE A 95 -5.72 1.40 -0.12
C PHE A 95 -4.57 2.35 -0.45
N MET A 96 -3.36 1.89 -0.16
CA MET A 96 -2.15 2.61 -0.55
C MET A 96 -1.85 2.38 -2.03
N VAL A 97 -1.61 3.46 -2.73
CA VAL A 97 -1.18 3.45 -4.13
C VAL A 97 0.05 4.32 -4.28
N LYS A 98 1.01 3.87 -5.07
CA LYS A 98 2.19 4.64 -5.47
C LYS A 98 2.20 4.79 -6.97
N ILE A 99 2.33 6.02 -7.44
CA ILE A 99 2.42 6.33 -8.88
C ILE A 99 3.72 7.04 -9.20
N GLN A 100 4.16 6.91 -10.44
CA GLN A 100 5.23 7.72 -11.01
C GLN A 100 4.68 8.54 -12.16
N VAL A 101 5.04 9.80 -12.17
CA VAL A 101 4.71 10.77 -13.21
C VAL A 101 6.01 11.21 -13.86
N GLU A 102 6.10 11.10 -15.18
CA GLU A 102 7.23 11.56 -15.97
C GLU A 102 6.76 12.69 -16.87
N ALA A 103 7.43 13.83 -16.77
CA ALA A 103 7.02 15.05 -17.46
C ALA A 103 8.22 15.90 -17.88
N LEU A 104 8.03 16.76 -18.88
CA LEU A 104 8.97 17.84 -19.13
C LEU A 104 8.87 18.87 -18.01
N ASP A 105 10.02 19.23 -17.41
CA ASP A 105 10.08 20.19 -16.34
C ASP A 105 9.62 21.58 -16.81
N ARG A 106 8.68 22.16 -16.09
CA ARG A 106 8.13 23.51 -16.31
C ARG A 106 7.63 24.12 -15.01
N ARG A 107 7.44 25.42 -15.04
CA ARG A 107 6.80 26.13 -13.92
C ARG A 107 5.40 25.55 -13.67
N ASN A 108 5.02 25.49 -12.39
CA ASN A 108 3.73 25.01 -11.91
C ASN A 108 3.42 23.53 -12.17
N LEU A 109 4.33 22.74 -12.74
CA LEU A 109 4.09 21.30 -13.00
C LEU A 109 3.63 20.58 -11.73
N LEU A 110 4.37 20.74 -10.63
CA LEU A 110 4.03 20.13 -9.35
C LEU A 110 2.65 20.57 -8.85
N SER A 111 2.35 21.87 -8.94
CA SER A 111 1.06 22.43 -8.53
C SER A 111 -0.09 21.81 -9.32
N ASP A 112 0.09 21.65 -10.63
CA ASP A 112 -0.93 21.08 -11.49
C ASP A 112 -1.16 19.58 -11.17
N VAL A 113 -0.07 18.81 -10.98
CA VAL A 113 -0.17 17.40 -10.61
C VAL A 113 -0.86 17.22 -9.25
N THR A 114 -0.42 17.96 -8.24
CA THR A 114 -1.00 17.83 -6.88
C THR A 114 -2.45 18.31 -6.83
N ARG A 115 -2.82 19.32 -7.62
CA ARG A 115 -4.21 19.76 -7.75
C ARG A 115 -5.08 18.66 -8.33
N VAL A 116 -4.68 18.03 -9.44
CA VAL A 116 -5.43 16.92 -10.04
C VAL A 116 -5.58 15.77 -9.07
N LEU A 117 -4.52 15.40 -8.32
CA LEU A 117 -4.62 14.37 -7.29
C LEU A 117 -5.64 14.75 -6.21
N SER A 118 -5.60 15.99 -5.71
CA SER A 118 -6.50 16.48 -4.68
C SER A 118 -7.97 16.54 -5.16
N ASP A 119 -8.19 16.98 -6.40
CA ASP A 119 -9.53 17.07 -7.01
C ASP A 119 -10.19 15.68 -7.15
N HIS A 120 -9.39 14.61 -7.24
CA HIS A 120 -9.88 13.23 -7.24
C HIS A 120 -10.01 12.64 -5.82
N GLY A 121 -9.89 13.44 -4.78
CA GLY A 121 -10.16 13.06 -3.40
C GLY A 121 -9.16 12.08 -2.79
N VAL A 122 -7.93 12.03 -3.31
CA VAL A 122 -6.88 11.18 -2.73
C VAL A 122 -6.09 11.94 -1.67
N ASN A 123 -5.70 11.24 -0.62
CA ASN A 123 -4.87 11.77 0.46
C ASN A 123 -3.39 11.47 0.20
N ILE A 124 -2.62 12.49 -0.20
CA ILE A 124 -1.19 12.33 -0.48
C ILE A 124 -0.43 12.15 0.84
N ILE A 125 0.26 11.02 0.98
CA ILE A 125 1.07 10.67 2.15
C ILE A 125 2.53 11.10 1.97
N SER A 126 3.06 10.91 0.77
CA SER A 126 4.44 11.31 0.45
C SER A 126 4.60 11.62 -1.03
N GLY A 127 5.57 12.47 -1.33
CA GLY A 127 5.95 12.82 -2.68
C GLY A 127 7.47 13.00 -2.78
N THR A 128 8.05 12.51 -3.86
CA THR A 128 9.46 12.72 -4.21
C THR A 128 9.52 13.25 -5.63
N ILE A 129 10.31 14.28 -5.84
CA ILE A 129 10.47 14.91 -7.14
C ILE A 129 11.95 15.08 -7.42
N ALA A 130 12.34 14.70 -8.62
CA ALA A 130 13.69 14.90 -9.14
C ALA A 130 13.61 15.34 -10.59
N THR A 131 14.41 16.33 -10.95
CA THR A 131 14.56 16.77 -12.35
C THR A 131 15.95 16.43 -12.82
N GLY A 132 16.05 15.67 -13.89
CA GLY A 132 17.31 15.30 -14.54
C GLY A 132 17.93 16.46 -15.32
N SER A 133 19.18 16.28 -15.74
CA SER A 133 19.90 17.23 -16.61
C SER A 133 19.26 17.37 -18.01
N ASP A 134 18.48 16.37 -18.40
CA ASP A 134 17.69 16.32 -19.64
C ASP A 134 16.34 17.07 -19.52
N ARG A 135 16.10 17.75 -18.39
CA ARG A 135 14.85 18.44 -18.06
C ARG A 135 13.64 17.51 -17.95
N VAL A 136 13.84 16.23 -17.74
CA VAL A 136 12.79 15.30 -17.39
C VAL A 136 12.57 15.34 -15.87
N ALA A 137 11.37 15.71 -15.47
CA ALA A 137 10.93 15.66 -14.08
C ALA A 137 10.29 14.30 -13.82
N THR A 138 10.83 13.56 -12.88
CA THR A 138 10.28 12.31 -12.35
C THR A 138 9.70 12.57 -10.98
N SER A 139 8.41 12.40 -10.83
CA SER A 139 7.70 12.61 -9.56
C SER A 139 7.05 11.31 -9.12
N GLN A 140 7.28 10.90 -7.87
CA GLN A 140 6.61 9.75 -7.28
C GLN A 140 5.69 10.24 -6.16
N PHE A 141 4.45 9.77 -6.17
CA PHE A 141 3.47 10.07 -5.12
C PHE A 141 2.92 8.79 -4.53
N SER A 142 2.91 8.72 -3.21
CA SER A 142 2.19 7.70 -2.45
C SER A 142 0.97 8.34 -1.82
N PHE A 143 -0.18 7.75 -2.00
CA PHE A 143 -1.44 8.27 -1.49
C PHE A 143 -2.39 7.15 -1.08
N GLU A 144 -3.36 7.50 -0.25
CA GLU A 144 -4.49 6.64 0.10
C GLU A 144 -5.70 7.00 -0.75
N MET A 145 -6.40 5.98 -1.21
CA MET A 145 -7.69 6.15 -1.87
C MET A 145 -8.70 5.11 -1.37
N ALA A 146 -9.95 5.56 -1.25
CA ALA A 146 -11.03 4.73 -0.75
C ALA A 146 -11.63 3.81 -1.82
N ASP A 147 -11.56 4.21 -3.07
CA ASP A 147 -12.12 3.46 -4.21
C ASP A 147 -11.07 3.27 -5.31
N PRO A 148 -10.42 2.10 -5.34
CA PRO A 148 -9.40 1.80 -6.36
C PRO A 148 -9.93 1.73 -7.78
N GLN A 149 -11.25 1.62 -8.00
CA GLN A 149 -11.84 1.63 -9.34
C GLN A 149 -11.61 2.97 -10.05
N HIS A 150 -11.50 4.06 -9.28
CA HIS A 150 -11.20 5.38 -9.80
C HIS A 150 -9.71 5.60 -10.14
N LEU A 151 -8.83 4.65 -9.84
CA LEU A 151 -7.40 4.80 -10.11
C LEU A 151 -7.10 5.05 -11.59
N ASN A 152 -7.74 4.32 -12.50
CA ASN A 152 -7.54 4.50 -13.94
C ASN A 152 -8.01 5.89 -14.41
N THR A 153 -9.10 6.39 -13.85
CA THR A 153 -9.60 7.74 -14.12
C THR A 153 -8.63 8.80 -13.65
N LEU A 154 -8.07 8.62 -12.44
CA LEU A 154 -7.05 9.49 -11.88
C LEU A 154 -5.79 9.52 -12.76
N LEU A 155 -5.26 8.34 -13.15
CA LEU A 155 -4.09 8.24 -14.01
C LEU A 155 -4.33 8.91 -15.38
N ALA A 156 -5.54 8.74 -15.95
CA ALA A 156 -5.93 9.39 -17.19
C ALA A 156 -6.01 10.91 -17.05
N ALA A 157 -6.46 11.42 -15.90
CA ALA A 157 -6.50 12.86 -15.63
C ALA A 157 -5.10 13.46 -15.48
N VAL A 158 -4.20 12.79 -14.75
CA VAL A 158 -2.80 13.21 -14.63
C VAL A 158 -2.09 13.21 -15.98
N ARG A 159 -2.36 12.22 -16.84
CA ARG A 159 -1.77 12.13 -18.19
C ARG A 159 -2.17 13.28 -19.09
N LYS A 160 -3.30 13.96 -18.82
CA LYS A 160 -3.77 15.13 -19.59
C LYS A 160 -3.08 16.44 -19.21
N ILE A 161 -2.31 16.46 -18.13
CA ILE A 161 -1.58 17.65 -17.69
C ILE A 161 -0.52 17.97 -18.74
N ASP A 162 -0.44 19.25 -19.13
CA ASP A 162 0.55 19.72 -20.08
C ASP A 162 1.97 19.40 -19.60
N GLY A 163 2.78 18.84 -20.50
CA GLY A 163 4.13 18.39 -20.22
C GLY A 163 4.26 16.97 -19.68
N VAL A 164 3.18 16.34 -19.20
CA VAL A 164 3.21 14.93 -18.77
C VAL A 164 3.18 14.02 -20.00
N PHE A 165 4.16 13.14 -20.10
CA PHE A 165 4.24 12.17 -21.19
C PHE A 165 4.05 10.73 -20.73
N ASP A 166 4.28 10.43 -19.45
CA ASP A 166 3.94 9.11 -18.90
C ASP A 166 3.49 9.19 -17.43
N VAL A 167 2.55 8.33 -17.06
CA VAL A 167 2.10 8.11 -15.68
C VAL A 167 1.71 6.67 -15.51
N TYR A 168 2.23 6.02 -14.47
CA TYR A 168 1.96 4.62 -14.18
C TYR A 168 2.04 4.31 -12.69
N ARG A 169 1.40 3.23 -12.30
CA ARG A 169 1.44 2.72 -10.95
C ARG A 169 2.76 2.00 -10.71
N LEU A 170 3.43 2.36 -9.61
CA LEU A 170 4.60 1.62 -9.14
C LEU A 170 4.13 0.39 -8.34
N THR A 171 4.51 -0.76 -8.81
CA THR A 171 4.29 -2.05 -8.15
C THR A 171 5.66 -2.67 -7.98
N GLY A 172 6.16 -2.76 -6.78
CA GLY A 172 7.52 -3.16 -6.34
C GLY A 172 8.52 -3.83 -7.29
N ALA A 173 8.05 -4.32 -8.44
CA ALA A 173 8.89 -4.92 -9.49
C ALA A 173 9.62 -3.89 -10.37
N LYS A 174 9.29 -2.59 -10.29
CA LYS A 174 9.88 -1.55 -11.15
C LYS A 174 10.65 -0.46 -10.40
N GLU A 175 10.88 -0.63 -9.11
CA GLU A 175 11.61 0.38 -8.32
C GLU A 175 13.12 0.44 -8.63
N SER A 176 13.63 -0.51 -9.43
CA SER A 176 15.04 -0.60 -9.82
C SER A 176 15.32 -0.24 -11.29
N ALA A 177 14.41 0.41 -11.99
CA ALA A 177 14.74 1.00 -13.28
C ALA A 177 15.49 2.32 -13.03
N GLU A 178 16.81 2.23 -12.88
CA GLU A 178 17.72 3.35 -13.14
C GLU A 178 17.32 4.04 -14.46
N PRO A 179 17.44 5.38 -14.53
CA PRO A 179 17.16 6.08 -15.77
C PRO A 179 18.05 5.47 -16.89
N ARG A 180 17.40 4.85 -17.86
CA ARG A 180 18.11 4.34 -19.02
C ARG A 180 18.76 5.53 -19.72
N MET A 181 20.06 5.71 -19.48
CA MET A 181 20.89 6.52 -20.33
C MET A 181 20.78 5.95 -21.77
N ARG A 182 19.91 6.54 -22.59
CA ARG A 182 19.99 6.35 -24.04
C ARG A 182 21.31 6.95 -24.46
N LYS A 183 22.32 6.08 -24.71
CA LYS A 183 23.49 6.47 -25.48
C LYS A 183 23.00 6.92 -26.87
N MET A 184 22.98 8.23 -27.07
CA MET A 184 22.88 8.78 -28.41
C MET A 184 24.21 8.47 -29.08
N LYS A 185 24.15 7.75 -30.19
CA LYS A 185 25.21 7.63 -31.19
C LYS A 185 25.17 8.85 -32.11
#